data_5db3a86e1b116bfb009cd2e4325ddc14
#
_entry.id   5db3a86e1b116bfb009cd2e4325ddc14
#
_cell.length_a   1.000
_cell.length_b   1.000
_cell.length_c   1.000
_cell.angle_alpha   90.00
_cell.angle_beta   90.00
_cell.angle_gamma   90.00
#
_symmetry.space_group_name_H-M   'P 1'
#
loop_
_entity.id
_entity.type
_entity.pdbx_description
1 polymer ?
#
loop_
_entity_poly.entity_id
_entity_poly.type
_entity_poly.pdbx_seq_one_letter_code
_entity_poly.pdbx_strand_id
1 'polypeptide(L)'
;MRRSLCRYAAALVLVLLGMPVAAVAQIIPGGDLPGRGRERFIEPPAAQAQPRGTVIALPSTVAPPGAENVKLVIRSVVITGSTVYSPDQLAPLYADLIGHEVSLQAVYDLAQRITAKYGQDGYVLSRAVVPPQDLHAAGATVRIQVIEGYVDRVVWPEKLNQYRNFFSDYEAKIVADRPANIRTLERYLLLLGDLPGFKVTTKLQPSTTNPAASTLVVEVTEKPLDLQGRVDNHGSRSRGPGEFLASATLNNIAHAHEAFTLTYAGVPQLRELQYVAANYRQVLTSEGLTAFATASYTWGKPGPPVAQILDYKTRNPYAEAGLSYPWIRSREKNLTFSGLFFLNDADANFGDIPFNRDRIRGFRLKADGDYADPWRGINQFNATLSQGVEGLGSTRNGNELASRLNGRVDFTKLEFTYARLQPLFWNLSAFVSAYAQYSFEPLLSPELCGYGGRFYGRAFDPSELLGDRCWMVVGELRADMPMPPGLFSLAQIYAFADHGQLSNIHPADLVTPKTMEGTSVGGGVRFGWANQVNTDFYVAKAFCSATCPPVALLEGPRDDTRVFFVLTARN
;
A
#
# COMPACT_ATOMS: atom_id res chain seq x y z
N MET A 1 47.67 -11.29 -31.00
CA MET A 1 46.26 -11.24 -30.50
C MET A 1 45.77 -9.87 -30.07
N ARG A 2 46.52 -9.04 -29.33
CA ARG A 2 46.05 -7.67 -28.92
C ARG A 2 45.80 -6.67 -30.05
N ARG A 3 46.52 -6.74 -31.17
CA ARG A 3 46.37 -5.79 -32.32
C ARG A 3 45.16 -6.09 -33.22
N SER A 4 44.65 -7.34 -33.24
CA SER A 4 43.43 -7.66 -33.98
C SER A 4 42.16 -7.26 -33.26
N LEU A 5 42.15 -7.36 -31.94
CA LEU A 5 41.00 -6.92 -31.12
C LEU A 5 40.75 -5.40 -31.20
N CYS A 6 41.81 -4.58 -31.21
CA CYS A 6 41.67 -3.12 -31.41
C CYS A 6 41.11 -2.74 -32.78
N ARG A 7 41.44 -3.48 -33.84
CA ARG A 7 40.90 -3.23 -35.20
C ARG A 7 39.41 -3.59 -35.31
N TYR A 8 38.97 -4.67 -34.66
CA TYR A 8 37.54 -5.02 -34.62
C TYR A 8 36.74 -4.09 -33.71
N ALA A 9 37.30 -3.64 -32.60
CA ALA A 9 36.69 -2.62 -31.74
C ALA A 9 36.54 -1.27 -32.46
N ALA A 10 37.56 -0.81 -33.19
CA ALA A 10 37.50 0.42 -33.97
C ALA A 10 36.52 0.33 -35.16
N ALA A 11 36.44 -0.84 -35.83
CA ALA A 11 35.47 -1.07 -36.90
C ALA A 11 34.04 -1.13 -36.36
N LEU A 12 33.82 -1.72 -35.18
CA LEU A 12 32.51 -1.77 -34.52
C LEU A 12 32.05 -0.38 -34.04
N VAL A 13 32.95 0.43 -33.52
CA VAL A 13 32.72 1.83 -33.14
C VAL A 13 32.39 2.70 -34.37
N LEU A 14 33.06 2.49 -35.49
CA LEU A 14 32.76 3.21 -36.75
C LEU A 14 31.43 2.78 -37.38
N VAL A 15 31.05 1.52 -37.24
CA VAL A 15 29.72 0.99 -37.66
C VAL A 15 28.63 1.54 -36.74
N LEU A 16 28.88 1.66 -35.44
CA LEU A 16 27.92 2.19 -34.46
C LEU A 16 27.76 3.72 -34.60
N LEU A 17 28.79 4.47 -34.98
CA LEU A 17 28.73 5.91 -35.25
C LEU A 17 27.98 6.25 -36.55
N GLY A 18 27.87 5.30 -37.47
CA GLY A 18 27.09 5.44 -38.71
C GLY A 18 25.66 4.89 -38.66
N MET A 19 25.28 4.24 -37.56
CA MET A 19 23.91 3.74 -37.38
C MET A 19 23.01 4.87 -36.87
N PRO A 20 21.75 4.98 -37.36
CA PRO A 20 20.78 5.88 -36.73
C PRO A 20 20.63 5.51 -35.27
N VAL A 21 20.45 6.50 -34.39
CA VAL A 21 20.30 6.35 -32.93
C VAL A 21 19.32 5.22 -32.55
N ALA A 22 18.33 4.99 -33.37
CA ALA A 22 17.37 3.91 -33.26
C ALA A 22 17.98 2.49 -33.30
N ALA A 23 19.07 2.27 -34.04
CA ALA A 23 19.71 0.95 -34.13
C ALA A 23 20.56 0.60 -32.89
N VAL A 24 21.02 1.61 -32.16
CA VAL A 24 21.79 1.42 -30.91
C VAL A 24 20.86 1.11 -29.73
N ALA A 25 19.62 1.62 -29.75
CA ALA A 25 18.63 1.35 -28.71
C ALA A 25 18.24 -0.14 -28.62
N GLN A 26 18.32 -0.93 -29.71
CA GLN A 26 18.09 -2.38 -29.69
C GLN A 26 19.21 -3.20 -29.01
N ILE A 27 20.36 -2.60 -28.79
CA ILE A 27 21.53 -3.28 -28.20
C ILE A 27 21.46 -3.25 -26.67
N ILE A 28 20.74 -2.29 -26.08
CA ILE A 28 20.66 -2.09 -24.63
C ILE A 28 19.37 -2.73 -24.13
N PRO A 29 19.45 -3.67 -23.16
CA PRO A 29 18.28 -4.25 -22.53
C PRO A 29 17.37 -3.17 -21.92
N GLY A 30 16.06 -3.35 -22.00
CA GLY A 30 15.08 -2.38 -21.48
C GLY A 30 15.33 -1.98 -20.02
N GLY A 31 15.66 -2.96 -19.18
CA GLY A 31 15.98 -2.74 -17.77
C GLY A 31 17.28 -1.98 -17.51
N ASP A 32 18.14 -1.81 -18.53
CA ASP A 32 19.40 -1.07 -18.46
C ASP A 32 19.27 0.36 -18.98
N LEU A 33 18.14 0.72 -19.54
CA LEU A 33 17.88 2.09 -19.95
C LEU A 33 17.94 3.04 -18.74
N PRO A 34 18.38 4.30 -18.94
CA PRO A 34 18.48 5.26 -17.85
C PRO A 34 17.11 5.49 -17.19
N GLY A 35 17.11 5.57 -15.86
CA GLY A 35 15.89 5.75 -15.07
C GLY A 35 15.18 4.46 -14.63
N ARG A 36 15.54 3.28 -15.19
CA ARG A 36 14.84 2.01 -14.88
C ARG A 36 15.35 1.28 -13.62
N GLY A 37 16.60 1.53 -13.22
CA GLY A 37 17.23 0.81 -12.09
C GLY A 37 16.55 1.05 -10.74
N ARG A 38 15.94 2.22 -10.52
CA ARG A 38 15.26 2.58 -9.26
C ARG A 38 14.05 1.69 -8.97
N GLU A 39 13.26 1.37 -9.98
CA GLU A 39 11.99 0.62 -9.83
C GLU A 39 12.18 -0.78 -9.24
N ARG A 40 13.35 -1.39 -9.41
CA ARG A 40 13.71 -2.71 -8.85
C ARG A 40 13.67 -2.72 -7.31
N PHE A 41 13.92 -1.57 -6.68
CA PHE A 41 14.07 -1.45 -5.23
C PHE A 41 12.87 -0.80 -4.53
N ILE A 42 11.85 -0.38 -5.28
CA ILE A 42 10.60 0.17 -4.72
C ILE A 42 9.64 -0.98 -4.44
N GLU A 43 9.11 -1.01 -3.22
CA GLU A 43 8.07 -1.96 -2.83
C GLU A 43 6.71 -1.25 -2.75
N PRO A 44 5.63 -1.87 -3.27
CA PRO A 44 4.30 -1.31 -3.11
C PRO A 44 3.90 -1.33 -1.63
N PRO A 45 3.09 -0.35 -1.17
CA PRO A 45 2.60 -0.32 0.19
C PRO A 45 1.72 -1.54 0.48
N ALA A 46 1.80 -2.07 1.71
CA ALA A 46 0.92 -3.13 2.17
C ALA A 46 -0.47 -2.57 2.45
N ALA A 47 -1.53 -3.36 2.18
CA ALA A 47 -2.89 -3.02 2.56
C ALA A 47 -3.02 -2.88 4.08
N GLN A 48 -3.73 -1.86 4.55
CA GLN A 48 -4.00 -1.60 5.96
C GLN A 48 -5.37 -2.11 6.39
N ALA A 49 -6.32 -2.28 5.43
CA ALA A 49 -7.65 -2.76 5.71
C ALA A 49 -7.62 -4.18 6.29
N GLN A 50 -8.46 -4.38 7.30
CA GLN A 50 -8.67 -5.67 7.95
C GLN A 50 -10.14 -6.04 7.84
N PRO A 51 -10.50 -7.32 7.66
CA PRO A 51 -11.88 -7.76 7.75
C PRO A 51 -12.47 -7.37 9.10
N ARG A 52 -13.78 -7.12 9.13
CA ARG A 52 -14.51 -6.77 10.33
C ARG A 52 -14.15 -7.74 11.45
N GLY A 53 -13.58 -7.23 12.52
CA GLY A 53 -13.20 -8.00 13.70
C GLY A 53 -14.45 -8.52 14.45
N THR A 54 -14.20 -9.29 15.50
CA THR A 54 -15.25 -9.79 16.42
C THR A 54 -16.15 -8.64 16.86
N VAL A 55 -17.45 -8.85 16.80
CA VAL A 55 -18.47 -7.91 17.27
C VAL A 55 -18.14 -7.50 18.70
N ILE A 56 -18.02 -6.19 18.95
CA ILE A 56 -17.85 -5.66 20.31
C ILE A 56 -19.08 -6.13 21.11
N ALA A 57 -18.85 -6.85 22.20
CA ALA A 57 -19.94 -7.26 23.07
C ALA A 57 -20.65 -6.01 23.60
N LEU A 58 -21.91 -5.83 23.20
CA LEU A 58 -22.72 -4.73 23.70
C LEU A 58 -23.06 -4.96 25.18
N PRO A 59 -23.15 -3.89 26.00
CA PRO A 59 -23.65 -4.02 27.37
C PRO A 59 -25.02 -4.68 27.38
N SER A 60 -25.19 -5.75 28.15
CA SER A 60 -26.47 -6.43 28.26
C SER A 60 -27.24 -5.99 29.52
N THR A 61 -28.50 -5.69 29.37
CA THR A 61 -29.42 -5.49 30.48
C THR A 61 -30.11 -6.81 30.78
N VAL A 62 -29.72 -7.45 31.88
CA VAL A 62 -30.25 -8.77 32.26
C VAL A 62 -31.57 -8.59 33.02
N ALA A 63 -32.61 -9.32 32.62
CA ALA A 63 -33.86 -9.32 33.37
C ALA A 63 -33.67 -10.04 34.72
N PRO A 64 -34.42 -9.66 35.77
CA PRO A 64 -34.38 -10.36 37.03
C PRO A 64 -34.96 -11.77 36.87
N PRO A 65 -34.52 -12.74 37.69
CA PRO A 65 -35.09 -14.10 37.67
C PRO A 65 -36.62 -14.08 37.89
N GLY A 66 -37.34 -14.85 37.05
CA GLY A 66 -38.82 -14.92 37.11
C GLY A 66 -39.53 -13.83 36.30
N ALA A 67 -38.82 -12.96 35.58
CA ALA A 67 -39.41 -11.92 34.74
C ALA A 67 -40.33 -12.47 33.63
N GLU A 68 -40.08 -13.70 33.18
CA GLU A 68 -40.91 -14.40 32.21
C GLU A 68 -42.32 -14.74 32.73
N ASN A 69 -42.46 -14.86 34.04
CA ASN A 69 -43.73 -15.22 34.70
C ASN A 69 -44.62 -14.01 35.06
N VAL A 70 -44.03 -12.80 35.06
CA VAL A 70 -44.77 -11.56 35.37
C VAL A 70 -45.41 -11.04 34.08
N LYS A 71 -46.75 -11.04 34.03
CA LYS A 71 -47.54 -10.58 32.87
C LYS A 71 -48.05 -9.17 33.06
N LEU A 72 -48.02 -8.37 31.98
CA LEU A 72 -48.55 -7.00 31.96
C LEU A 72 -49.02 -6.64 30.55
N VAL A 73 -50.01 -5.73 30.46
CA VAL A 73 -50.43 -5.15 29.18
C VAL A 73 -49.75 -3.79 29.02
N ILE A 74 -48.96 -3.60 27.95
CA ILE A 74 -48.27 -2.34 27.70
C ILE A 74 -49.25 -1.36 27.03
N ARG A 75 -49.58 -0.28 27.73
CA ARG A 75 -50.41 0.81 27.19
C ARG A 75 -49.58 1.81 26.40
N SER A 76 -48.38 2.13 26.88
CA SER A 76 -47.46 3.07 26.24
C SER A 76 -46.00 2.80 26.66
N VAL A 77 -45.08 3.19 25.81
CA VAL A 77 -43.62 3.17 26.09
C VAL A 77 -43.11 4.61 26.07
N VAL A 78 -42.39 4.99 27.12
CA VAL A 78 -41.73 6.29 27.24
C VAL A 78 -40.25 6.06 27.28
N ILE A 79 -39.55 6.53 26.25
CA ILE A 79 -38.07 6.45 26.15
C ILE A 79 -37.51 7.81 26.49
N THR A 80 -36.59 7.85 27.46
CA THR A 80 -35.91 9.08 27.92
C THR A 80 -34.40 8.97 27.71
N GLY A 81 -33.70 10.12 27.61
CA GLY A 81 -32.23 10.17 27.50
C GLY A 81 -31.67 9.89 26.11
N SER A 82 -32.54 9.74 25.09
CA SER A 82 -32.10 9.64 23.69
C SER A 82 -31.99 11.04 23.08
N THR A 83 -30.79 11.39 22.57
CA THR A 83 -30.55 12.60 21.79
C THR A 83 -30.29 12.28 20.31
N VAL A 84 -29.88 11.04 20.01
CA VAL A 84 -29.59 10.55 18.66
C VAL A 84 -30.86 10.24 17.87
N TYR A 85 -31.86 9.65 18.53
CA TYR A 85 -33.10 9.22 17.87
C TYR A 85 -34.31 9.97 18.40
N SER A 86 -35.19 10.36 17.49
CA SER A 86 -36.55 10.81 17.81
C SER A 86 -37.42 9.66 18.29
N PRO A 87 -38.50 9.92 19.05
CA PRO A 87 -39.48 8.89 19.45
C PRO A 87 -40.00 8.09 18.25
N ASP A 88 -40.27 8.74 17.11
CA ASP A 88 -40.77 8.09 15.89
C ASP A 88 -39.79 7.08 15.28
N GLN A 89 -38.48 7.35 15.40
CA GLN A 89 -37.45 6.44 14.93
C GLN A 89 -37.27 5.20 15.81
N LEU A 90 -37.67 5.28 17.08
CA LEU A 90 -37.62 4.17 18.02
C LEU A 90 -38.95 3.43 18.10
N ALA A 91 -40.10 4.05 17.70
CA ALA A 91 -41.42 3.48 17.74
C ALA A 91 -41.55 2.09 17.07
N PRO A 92 -40.92 1.84 15.90
CA PRO A 92 -40.95 0.52 15.25
C PRO A 92 -40.38 -0.61 16.11
N LEU A 93 -39.53 -0.33 17.10
CA LEU A 93 -38.91 -1.34 17.96
C LEU A 93 -39.86 -1.90 19.02
N TYR A 94 -40.96 -1.20 19.30
CA TYR A 94 -41.94 -1.58 20.35
C TYR A 94 -43.40 -1.53 19.90
N ALA A 95 -43.69 -1.23 18.64
CA ALA A 95 -45.05 -1.15 18.12
C ALA A 95 -45.82 -2.47 18.28
N ASP A 96 -45.10 -3.59 18.16
CA ASP A 96 -45.62 -4.96 18.34
C ASP A 96 -46.02 -5.30 19.79
N LEU A 97 -45.59 -4.51 20.77
CA LEU A 97 -45.83 -4.74 22.19
C LEU A 97 -47.02 -3.93 22.71
N ILE A 98 -47.45 -2.87 22.03
CA ILE A 98 -48.52 -1.97 22.48
C ILE A 98 -49.87 -2.65 22.38
N GLY A 99 -50.65 -2.62 23.49
CA GLY A 99 -51.98 -3.21 23.57
C GLY A 99 -52.02 -4.74 23.77
N HIS A 100 -50.88 -5.40 23.81
CA HIS A 100 -50.77 -6.85 23.99
C HIS A 100 -50.30 -7.19 25.41
N GLU A 101 -50.76 -8.37 25.90
CA GLU A 101 -50.25 -8.96 27.13
C GLU A 101 -48.84 -9.56 26.85
N VAL A 102 -47.84 -9.08 27.53
CA VAL A 102 -46.47 -9.53 27.39
C VAL A 102 -45.84 -9.85 28.76
N SER A 103 -44.73 -10.56 28.76
CA SER A 103 -43.96 -10.79 29.98
C SER A 103 -43.09 -9.59 30.32
N LEU A 104 -42.69 -9.44 31.58
CA LEU A 104 -41.70 -8.47 31.99
C LEU A 104 -40.37 -8.69 31.25
N GLN A 105 -40.04 -9.94 30.88
CA GLN A 105 -38.90 -10.26 30.02
C GLN A 105 -38.93 -9.46 28.70
N ALA A 106 -40.11 -9.32 28.06
CA ALA A 106 -40.23 -8.57 26.81
C ALA A 106 -39.88 -7.09 26.94
N VAL A 107 -40.01 -6.49 28.15
CA VAL A 107 -39.58 -5.12 28.43
C VAL A 107 -38.04 -5.03 28.44
N TYR A 108 -37.35 -6.02 29.01
CA TYR A 108 -35.90 -6.09 28.99
C TYR A 108 -35.36 -6.41 27.57
N ASP A 109 -36.09 -7.23 26.82
CA ASP A 109 -35.78 -7.52 25.42
C ASP A 109 -35.91 -6.24 24.55
N LEU A 110 -36.90 -5.39 24.84
CA LEU A 110 -37.01 -4.08 24.18
C LEU A 110 -35.82 -3.18 24.50
N ALA A 111 -35.38 -3.13 25.76
CA ALA A 111 -34.15 -2.38 26.12
C ALA A 111 -32.93 -2.91 25.36
N GLN A 112 -32.84 -4.24 25.17
CA GLN A 112 -31.79 -4.85 24.34
C GLN A 112 -31.93 -4.49 22.86
N ARG A 113 -33.15 -4.47 22.27
CA ARG A 113 -33.39 -4.04 20.88
C ARG A 113 -32.92 -2.59 20.67
N ILE A 114 -33.23 -1.68 21.64
CA ILE A 114 -32.77 -0.28 21.60
C ILE A 114 -31.23 -0.21 21.69
N THR A 115 -30.61 -0.95 22.62
CA THR A 115 -29.14 -1.01 22.75
C THR A 115 -28.50 -1.54 21.47
N ALA A 116 -29.07 -2.57 20.85
CA ALA A 116 -28.60 -3.12 19.58
C ALA A 116 -28.69 -2.11 18.43
N LYS A 117 -29.78 -1.31 18.37
CA LYS A 117 -29.92 -0.23 17.39
C LYS A 117 -28.81 0.82 17.53
N TYR A 118 -28.52 1.28 18.75
CA TYR A 118 -27.39 2.17 19.02
C TYR A 118 -26.06 1.56 18.57
N GLY A 119 -25.82 0.29 18.92
CA GLY A 119 -24.59 -0.42 18.54
C GLY A 119 -24.41 -0.59 17.03
N GLN A 120 -25.51 -0.90 16.29
CA GLN A 120 -25.48 -1.02 14.84
C GLN A 120 -25.11 0.30 14.13
N ASP A 121 -25.55 1.44 14.69
CA ASP A 121 -25.27 2.76 14.15
C ASP A 121 -23.93 3.34 14.67
N GLY A 122 -23.19 2.55 15.47
CA GLY A 122 -21.84 2.87 15.92
C GLY A 122 -21.74 3.46 17.34
N TYR A 123 -22.84 3.62 18.06
CA TYR A 123 -22.86 4.16 19.43
C TYR A 123 -22.66 3.06 20.47
N VAL A 124 -21.53 2.35 20.37
CA VAL A 124 -21.23 1.13 21.13
C VAL A 124 -21.10 1.30 22.64
N LEU A 125 -20.93 2.54 23.12
CA LEU A 125 -20.89 2.88 24.55
C LEU A 125 -22.27 3.16 25.13
N SER A 126 -23.30 3.30 24.29
CA SER A 126 -24.65 3.63 24.69
C SER A 126 -25.46 2.36 24.99
N ARG A 127 -26.35 2.44 25.98
CA ARG A 127 -27.22 1.34 26.40
C ARG A 127 -28.57 1.83 26.87
N ALA A 128 -29.60 1.02 26.71
CA ALA A 128 -30.91 1.22 27.29
C ALA A 128 -31.05 0.36 28.56
N VAL A 129 -31.60 0.93 29.59
CA VAL A 129 -31.86 0.27 30.87
C VAL A 129 -33.33 0.41 31.26
N VAL A 130 -33.86 -0.57 32.00
CA VAL A 130 -35.19 -0.52 32.60
C VAL A 130 -35.02 0.00 34.04
N PRO A 131 -35.36 1.26 34.34
CA PRO A 131 -35.26 1.78 35.70
C PRO A 131 -36.31 1.11 36.62
N PRO A 132 -36.07 1.10 37.93
CA PRO A 132 -37.10 0.70 38.89
C PRO A 132 -38.38 1.53 38.68
N GLN A 133 -39.51 0.87 38.52
CA GLN A 133 -40.80 1.51 38.22
C GLN A 133 -41.98 0.63 38.64
N ASP A 134 -43.08 1.28 38.97
CA ASP A 134 -44.34 0.57 39.29
C ASP A 134 -45.08 0.26 37.98
N LEU A 135 -45.33 -1.02 37.73
CA LEU A 135 -46.01 -1.51 36.54
C LEU A 135 -47.35 -2.15 36.94
N HIS A 136 -48.45 -1.51 36.56
CA HIS A 136 -49.79 -2.06 36.77
C HIS A 136 -50.15 -3.09 35.68
N ALA A 137 -50.51 -4.30 36.07
CA ALA A 137 -50.76 -5.43 35.14
C ALA A 137 -51.79 -5.10 34.04
N ALA A 138 -52.85 -4.33 34.37
CA ALA A 138 -53.95 -4.01 33.47
C ALA A 138 -53.71 -2.82 32.51
N GLY A 139 -52.52 -2.20 32.49
CA GLY A 139 -52.22 -1.06 31.61
C GLY A 139 -50.97 -0.29 32.04
N ALA A 140 -49.81 -0.87 31.76
CA ALA A 140 -48.54 -0.32 32.15
C ALA A 140 -48.03 0.76 31.18
N THR A 141 -47.52 1.87 31.72
CA THR A 141 -46.64 2.77 31.02
C THR A 141 -45.20 2.38 31.33
N VAL A 142 -44.54 1.75 30.34
CA VAL A 142 -43.17 1.28 30.48
C VAL A 142 -42.20 2.42 30.21
N ARG A 143 -41.33 2.71 31.17
CA ARG A 143 -40.25 3.68 31.01
C ARG A 143 -38.94 2.94 30.72
N ILE A 144 -38.23 3.39 29.66
CA ILE A 144 -36.89 2.93 29.32
C ILE A 144 -35.99 4.16 29.32
N GLN A 145 -34.87 4.05 30.00
CA GLN A 145 -33.87 5.11 30.04
C GLN A 145 -32.71 4.73 29.14
N VAL A 146 -32.41 5.56 28.16
CA VAL A 146 -31.17 5.47 27.35
C VAL A 146 -30.06 6.22 28.08
N ILE A 147 -28.95 5.56 28.27
CA ILE A 147 -27.71 6.13 28.77
C ILE A 147 -26.78 6.25 27.57
N GLU A 148 -26.69 7.44 26.99
CA GLU A 148 -25.81 7.73 25.88
C GLU A 148 -24.39 7.88 26.40
N GLY A 149 -23.54 6.88 26.04
CA GLY A 149 -22.17 6.79 26.51
C GLY A 149 -21.23 7.70 25.74
N TYR A 150 -20.23 8.27 26.41
CA TYR A 150 -19.22 9.12 25.82
C TYR A 150 -17.87 8.95 26.52
N VAL A 151 -16.78 9.49 25.90
CA VAL A 151 -15.47 9.56 26.53
C VAL A 151 -15.34 10.92 27.24
N ASP A 152 -15.08 10.91 28.55
CA ASP A 152 -14.97 12.14 29.35
C ASP A 152 -13.56 12.75 29.29
N ARG A 153 -12.54 11.91 29.17
CA ARG A 153 -11.12 12.31 29.10
C ARG A 153 -10.26 11.20 28.52
N VAL A 154 -9.05 11.58 28.07
CA VAL A 154 -8.00 10.66 27.66
C VAL A 154 -6.84 10.75 28.65
N VAL A 155 -6.41 9.60 29.16
CA VAL A 155 -5.24 9.51 30.05
C VAL A 155 -4.03 9.14 29.21
N TRP A 156 -3.10 10.06 29.08
CA TRP A 156 -1.85 9.92 28.36
C TRP A 156 -0.73 9.46 29.30
N PRO A 157 0.20 8.60 28.86
CA PRO A 157 1.38 8.27 29.64
C PRO A 157 2.29 9.48 29.82
N GLU A 158 2.93 9.62 30.99
CA GLU A 158 3.77 10.78 31.35
C GLU A 158 4.87 11.09 30.34
N LYS A 159 5.44 10.06 29.72
CA LYS A 159 6.47 10.20 28.68
C LYS A 159 6.02 10.99 27.45
N LEU A 160 4.71 11.13 27.20
CA LEU A 160 4.17 11.95 26.11
C LEU A 160 3.93 13.41 26.50
N ASN A 161 4.27 13.85 27.73
CA ASN A 161 4.07 15.24 28.16
C ASN A 161 4.80 16.26 27.28
N GLN A 162 5.93 15.89 26.67
CA GLN A 162 6.65 16.74 25.71
C GLN A 162 5.87 17.02 24.43
N TYR A 163 4.89 16.18 24.07
CA TYR A 163 4.02 16.33 22.89
C TYR A 163 2.61 16.80 23.24
N ARG A 164 2.39 17.32 24.43
CA ARG A 164 1.05 17.60 24.99
C ARG A 164 0.16 18.39 24.05
N ASN A 165 0.69 19.40 23.39
CA ASN A 165 -0.09 20.24 22.47
C ASN A 165 -0.61 19.44 21.26
N PHE A 166 0.19 18.54 20.71
CA PHE A 166 -0.20 17.70 19.59
C PHE A 166 -1.25 16.66 20.01
N PHE A 167 -1.09 16.03 21.17
CA PHE A 167 -2.03 15.03 21.66
C PHE A 167 -3.33 15.63 22.22
N SER A 168 -3.32 16.88 22.67
CA SER A 168 -4.54 17.57 23.10
C SER A 168 -5.56 17.72 21.97
N ASP A 169 -5.11 17.83 20.72
CA ASP A 169 -6.00 17.87 19.55
C ASP A 169 -6.75 16.54 19.35
N TYR A 170 -6.07 15.40 19.53
CA TYR A 170 -6.72 14.08 19.49
C TYR A 170 -7.74 13.94 20.63
N GLU A 171 -7.36 14.33 21.86
CA GLU A 171 -8.26 14.31 23.01
C GLU A 171 -9.49 15.18 22.76
N ALA A 172 -9.32 16.41 22.30
CA ALA A 172 -10.42 17.33 22.02
C ALA A 172 -11.43 16.71 21.02
N LYS A 173 -10.96 16.04 19.98
CA LYS A 173 -11.81 15.37 18.97
C LYS A 173 -12.56 14.18 19.54
N ILE A 174 -11.90 13.35 20.37
CA ILE A 174 -12.50 12.18 20.99
C ILE A 174 -13.53 12.59 22.06
N VAL A 175 -13.23 13.57 22.89
CA VAL A 175 -14.09 14.02 24.00
C VAL A 175 -15.27 14.85 23.50
N ALA A 176 -15.14 15.56 22.38
CA ALA A 176 -16.23 16.33 21.77
C ALA A 176 -17.35 15.46 21.17
N ASP A 177 -17.06 14.18 20.85
CA ASP A 177 -18.02 13.25 20.23
C ASP A 177 -18.98 12.69 21.28
N ARG A 178 -20.15 13.32 21.42
CA ARG A 178 -21.17 12.98 22.44
C ARG A 178 -22.58 12.86 21.86
N PRO A 179 -23.16 11.66 21.92
CA PRO A 179 -22.63 10.38 22.38
C PRO A 179 -21.52 9.86 21.47
N ALA A 180 -20.55 9.11 22.06
CA ALA A 180 -19.38 8.67 21.34
C ALA A 180 -19.72 7.66 20.24
N ASN A 181 -19.31 7.95 19.01
CA ASN A 181 -19.43 7.05 17.88
C ASN A 181 -18.11 6.31 17.63
N ILE A 182 -18.19 5.01 17.43
CA ILE A 182 -17.03 4.15 17.17
C ILE A 182 -16.22 4.63 15.95
N ARG A 183 -16.85 5.25 14.96
CA ARG A 183 -16.17 5.75 13.76
C ARG A 183 -15.21 6.89 14.08
N THR A 184 -15.61 7.82 14.94
CA THR A 184 -14.76 8.92 15.42
C THR A 184 -13.61 8.37 16.26
N LEU A 185 -13.93 7.54 17.24
CA LEU A 185 -12.94 6.92 18.11
C LEU A 185 -11.91 6.11 17.31
N GLU A 186 -12.37 5.25 16.41
CA GLU A 186 -11.52 4.42 15.56
C GLU A 186 -10.61 5.28 14.68
N ARG A 187 -11.14 6.32 14.03
CA ARG A 187 -10.34 7.22 13.19
C ARG A 187 -9.16 7.80 13.95
N TYR A 188 -9.41 8.42 15.10
CA TYR A 188 -8.35 9.09 15.85
C TYR A 188 -7.39 8.12 16.53
N LEU A 189 -7.83 6.93 16.95
CA LEU A 189 -6.94 5.89 17.46
C LEU A 189 -6.06 5.29 16.37
N LEU A 190 -6.56 5.13 15.15
CA LEU A 190 -5.76 4.66 14.03
C LEU A 190 -4.76 5.71 13.57
N LEU A 191 -5.16 6.99 13.47
CA LEU A 191 -4.25 8.10 13.16
C LEU A 191 -3.15 8.24 14.21
N LEU A 192 -3.47 8.02 15.48
CA LEU A 192 -2.49 7.98 16.56
C LEU A 192 -1.50 6.80 16.40
N GLY A 193 -2.00 5.62 15.97
CA GLY A 193 -1.17 4.45 15.67
C GLY A 193 -0.32 4.58 14.40
N ASP A 194 -0.67 5.51 13.49
CA ASP A 194 0.10 5.80 12.27
C ASP A 194 1.32 6.72 12.52
N LEU A 195 1.43 7.30 13.72
CA LEU A 195 2.58 8.13 14.11
C LEU A 195 3.88 7.30 14.09
N PRO A 196 4.94 7.81 13.46
CA PRO A 196 6.22 7.11 13.38
C PRO A 196 6.78 6.74 14.76
N GLY A 197 7.13 5.47 14.90
CA GLY A 197 7.77 4.96 16.11
C GLY A 197 6.85 4.74 17.31
N PHE A 198 5.54 4.95 17.19
CA PHE A 198 4.58 4.69 18.25
C PHE A 198 3.77 3.42 17.97
N LYS A 199 3.80 2.49 18.91
CA LYS A 199 2.84 1.39 19.00
C LYS A 199 1.84 1.71 20.10
N VAL A 200 0.61 1.98 19.71
CA VAL A 200 -0.47 2.45 20.60
C VAL A 200 -1.37 1.28 20.96
N THR A 201 -1.66 1.15 22.26
CA THR A 201 -2.68 0.26 22.81
C THR A 201 -3.63 1.08 23.66
N THR A 202 -4.93 0.82 23.58
CA THR A 202 -5.94 1.61 24.30
C THR A 202 -6.87 0.72 25.10
N LYS A 203 -7.31 1.22 26.25
CA LYS A 203 -8.29 0.58 27.13
C LYS A 203 -9.37 1.58 27.55
N LEU A 204 -10.63 1.19 27.43
CA LEU A 204 -11.73 1.95 27.98
C LEU A 204 -12.00 1.47 29.41
N GLN A 205 -12.08 2.41 30.36
CA GLN A 205 -12.41 2.16 31.76
C GLN A 205 -13.65 2.99 32.15
N PRO A 206 -14.52 2.48 33.03
CA PRO A 206 -15.60 3.30 33.58
C PRO A 206 -15.07 4.58 34.20
N SER A 207 -15.72 5.71 33.93
CA SER A 207 -15.36 6.96 34.57
C SER A 207 -15.66 6.92 36.07
N THR A 208 -14.78 7.52 36.85
CA THR A 208 -14.98 7.67 38.31
C THR A 208 -15.93 8.80 38.67
N THR A 209 -16.27 9.67 37.72
CA THR A 209 -17.07 10.86 37.93
C THR A 209 -18.49 10.78 37.41
N ASN A 210 -18.75 10.00 36.37
CA ASN A 210 -20.05 9.87 35.72
C ASN A 210 -20.30 8.45 35.21
N PRO A 211 -21.37 7.76 35.64
CA PRO A 211 -21.70 6.39 35.19
C PRO A 211 -22.00 6.24 33.69
N ALA A 212 -22.33 7.33 33.00
CA ALA A 212 -22.55 7.36 31.56
C ALA A 212 -21.24 7.53 30.77
N ALA A 213 -20.16 7.91 31.44
CA ALA A 213 -18.88 8.23 30.79
C ALA A 213 -17.88 7.06 30.91
N SER A 214 -16.94 7.05 29.97
CA SER A 214 -15.77 6.18 29.99
C SER A 214 -14.50 7.03 29.88
N THR A 215 -13.44 6.63 30.57
CA THR A 215 -12.11 7.20 30.43
C THR A 215 -11.30 6.34 29.48
N LEU A 216 -10.69 6.94 28.47
CA LEU A 216 -9.79 6.27 27.53
C LEU A 216 -8.36 6.31 28.07
N VAL A 217 -7.78 5.17 28.38
CA VAL A 217 -6.39 5.05 28.81
C VAL A 217 -5.55 4.63 27.61
N VAL A 218 -4.53 5.42 27.29
CA VAL A 218 -3.59 5.20 26.18
C VAL A 218 -2.26 4.68 26.72
N GLU A 219 -1.81 3.55 26.21
CA GLU A 219 -0.49 3.01 26.47
C GLU A 219 0.32 3.10 25.17
N VAL A 220 1.55 3.59 25.25
CA VAL A 220 2.42 3.76 24.09
C VAL A 220 3.74 3.05 24.32
N THR A 221 4.14 2.24 23.35
CA THR A 221 5.49 1.68 23.27
C THR A 221 6.23 2.32 22.12
N GLU A 222 7.44 2.79 22.36
CA GLU A 222 8.25 3.46 21.35
C GLU A 222 9.17 2.46 20.64
N LYS A 223 9.26 2.58 19.32
CA LYS A 223 10.18 1.85 18.45
C LYS A 223 10.98 2.85 17.62
N PRO A 224 12.12 3.35 18.14
CA PRO A 224 12.88 4.40 17.48
C PRO A 224 13.63 3.93 16.23
N LEU A 225 13.86 2.63 16.07
CA LEU A 225 14.63 2.07 14.97
C LEU A 225 13.92 0.87 14.35
N ASP A 226 13.70 0.92 13.04
CA ASP A 226 13.29 -0.22 12.22
C ASP A 226 14.39 -0.57 11.24
N LEU A 227 14.75 -1.86 11.17
CA LEU A 227 15.72 -2.39 10.23
C LEU A 227 15.04 -3.38 9.29
N GLN A 228 15.40 -3.31 8.02
CA GLN A 228 14.95 -4.28 7.01
C GLN A 228 16.12 -4.68 6.12
N GLY A 229 16.23 -5.97 5.84
CA GLY A 229 17.14 -6.52 4.84
C GLY A 229 16.40 -7.40 3.84
N ARG A 230 16.86 -7.41 2.59
CA ARG A 230 16.38 -8.30 1.53
C ARG A 230 17.56 -8.79 0.69
N VAL A 231 17.53 -10.06 0.34
CA VAL A 231 18.42 -10.66 -0.66
C VAL A 231 17.56 -11.48 -1.60
N ASP A 232 17.77 -11.34 -2.90
CA ASP A 232 17.02 -12.08 -3.90
C ASP A 232 17.84 -12.26 -5.20
N ASN A 233 17.31 -13.01 -6.16
CA ASN A 233 17.92 -13.21 -7.48
C ASN A 233 17.02 -12.74 -8.64
N HIS A 234 16.28 -11.67 -8.43
CA HIS A 234 15.42 -11.04 -9.46
C HIS A 234 16.15 -10.01 -10.32
N GLY A 235 17.44 -9.85 -10.15
CA GLY A 235 18.25 -8.97 -10.97
C GLY A 235 18.26 -9.40 -12.45
N SER A 236 18.79 -8.52 -13.31
CA SER A 236 18.92 -8.80 -14.74
C SER A 236 20.20 -9.57 -15.05
N ARG A 237 20.22 -10.27 -16.18
CA ARG A 237 21.43 -10.94 -16.68
C ARG A 237 22.57 -9.95 -16.94
N SER A 238 22.22 -8.74 -17.38
CA SER A 238 23.20 -7.68 -17.72
C SER A 238 23.84 -7.01 -16.49
N ARG A 239 23.18 -6.99 -15.32
CA ARG A 239 23.68 -6.38 -14.09
C ARG A 239 23.89 -7.35 -12.93
N GLY A 240 23.82 -8.65 -13.23
CA GLY A 240 23.87 -9.72 -12.24
C GLY A 240 22.50 -10.07 -11.66
N PRO A 241 22.22 -11.38 -11.51
CA PRO A 241 20.91 -11.86 -11.04
C PRO A 241 20.69 -11.60 -9.55
N GLY A 242 21.74 -11.59 -8.73
CA GLY A 242 21.63 -11.40 -7.29
C GLY A 242 21.45 -9.91 -6.95
N GLU A 243 20.51 -9.62 -6.06
CA GLU A 243 20.24 -8.28 -5.53
C GLU A 243 20.22 -8.30 -4.00
N PHE A 244 20.62 -7.20 -3.39
CA PHE A 244 20.47 -6.97 -1.97
C PHE A 244 19.90 -5.58 -1.69
N LEU A 245 19.20 -5.45 -0.55
CA LEU A 245 18.70 -4.20 -0.03
C LEU A 245 18.84 -4.21 1.49
N ALA A 246 19.29 -3.10 2.05
CA ALA A 246 19.28 -2.82 3.47
C ALA A 246 18.67 -1.44 3.71
N SER A 247 17.77 -1.34 4.68
CA SER A 247 17.21 -0.06 5.09
C SER A 247 17.13 0.07 6.60
N ALA A 248 17.32 1.31 7.07
CA ALA A 248 17.17 1.70 8.46
C ALA A 248 16.25 2.91 8.55
N THR A 249 15.22 2.81 9.37
CA THR A 249 14.28 3.90 9.64
C THR A 249 14.46 4.37 11.07
N LEU A 250 14.76 5.64 11.23
CA LEU A 250 14.80 6.36 12.49
C LEU A 250 13.43 7.03 12.69
N ASN A 251 12.74 6.66 13.74
CA ASN A 251 11.41 7.15 14.05
C ASN A 251 11.44 8.12 15.21
N ASN A 252 10.85 9.30 15.03
CA ASN A 252 10.60 10.30 16.06
C ASN A 252 11.84 10.70 16.87
N ILE A 253 13.00 10.78 16.23
CA ILE A 253 14.28 11.13 16.88
C ILE A 253 14.33 12.63 17.19
N ALA A 254 13.79 13.48 16.30
CA ALA A 254 13.68 14.92 16.52
C ALA A 254 12.44 15.30 17.32
N HIS A 255 11.63 14.34 17.77
CA HIS A 255 10.41 14.56 18.54
C HIS A 255 9.34 15.40 17.81
N ALA A 256 9.30 15.32 16.47
CA ALA A 256 8.37 16.03 15.60
C ALA A 256 7.42 15.10 14.82
N HIS A 257 7.24 13.86 15.30
CA HIS A 257 6.41 12.81 14.65
C HIS A 257 6.89 12.48 13.23
N GLU A 258 8.21 12.43 13.07
CA GLU A 258 8.88 12.17 11.81
C GLU A 258 9.44 10.74 11.72
N ALA A 259 9.67 10.30 10.48
CA ALA A 259 10.49 9.14 10.17
C ALA A 259 11.50 9.51 9.08
N PHE A 260 12.73 9.10 9.29
CA PHE A 260 13.81 9.20 8.31
C PHE A 260 14.30 7.80 7.96
N THR A 261 14.17 7.41 6.69
CA THR A 261 14.62 6.09 6.20
C THR A 261 15.78 6.27 5.24
N LEU A 262 16.88 5.59 5.53
CA LEU A 262 18.00 5.44 4.62
C LEU A 262 17.98 4.02 4.04
N THR A 263 18.04 3.91 2.71
CA THR A 263 18.10 2.63 1.99
C THR A 263 19.36 2.58 1.12
N TYR A 264 20.06 1.45 1.19
CA TYR A 264 21.12 1.09 0.26
C TYR A 264 20.80 -0.25 -0.38
N ALA A 265 20.91 -0.32 -1.70
CA ALA A 265 20.65 -1.53 -2.45
C ALA A 265 21.58 -1.63 -3.67
N GLY A 266 21.71 -2.82 -4.21
CA GLY A 266 22.52 -3.06 -5.38
C GLY A 266 22.69 -4.54 -5.70
N VAL A 267 23.67 -4.81 -6.52
CA VAL A 267 24.10 -6.17 -6.87
C VAL A 267 25.48 -6.47 -6.28
N PRO A 268 25.85 -7.76 -6.09
CA PRO A 268 27.15 -8.11 -5.50
C PRO A 268 28.35 -7.48 -6.23
N GLN A 269 28.26 -7.37 -7.55
CA GLN A 269 29.24 -6.60 -8.36
C GLN A 269 28.88 -5.12 -8.29
N LEU A 270 29.26 -4.44 -7.22
CA LEU A 270 28.84 -3.07 -6.89
C LEU A 270 28.96 -2.03 -8.02
N ARG A 271 29.85 -2.23 -8.97
CA ARG A 271 29.96 -1.33 -10.13
C ARG A 271 28.84 -1.50 -11.16
N GLU A 272 28.11 -2.64 -11.13
CA GLU A 272 27.07 -2.94 -12.12
C GLU A 272 25.76 -2.21 -11.81
N LEU A 273 25.36 -2.17 -10.52
CA LEU A 273 24.20 -1.41 -10.07
C LEU A 273 24.29 -1.09 -8.58
N GLN A 274 24.11 0.18 -8.26
CA GLN A 274 23.94 0.66 -6.89
C GLN A 274 22.77 1.64 -6.82
N TYR A 275 22.12 1.65 -5.68
CA TYR A 275 21.01 2.53 -5.35
C TYR A 275 21.12 3.01 -3.91
N VAL A 276 20.98 4.30 -3.71
CA VAL A 276 20.83 4.90 -2.39
C VAL A 276 19.56 5.76 -2.38
N ALA A 277 18.81 5.73 -1.29
CA ALA A 277 17.65 6.59 -1.11
C ALA A 277 17.53 7.07 0.33
N ALA A 278 17.11 8.32 0.47
CA ALA A 278 16.71 8.92 1.72
C ALA A 278 15.24 9.33 1.62
N ASN A 279 14.43 8.88 2.57
CA ASN A 279 13.00 9.22 2.65
C ASN A 279 12.75 9.91 3.99
N TYR A 280 12.06 11.03 3.96
CA TYR A 280 11.59 11.75 5.13
C TYR A 280 10.08 11.86 5.08
N ARG A 281 9.42 11.62 6.21
CA ARG A 281 7.99 11.91 6.39
C ARG A 281 7.76 12.49 7.77
N GLN A 282 6.82 13.41 7.89
CA GLN A 282 6.44 14.05 9.14
C GLN A 282 4.94 14.25 9.19
N VAL A 283 4.31 13.77 10.25
CA VAL A 283 2.87 14.03 10.51
C VAL A 283 2.74 15.42 11.10
N LEU A 284 1.99 16.30 10.41
CA LEU A 284 1.88 17.71 10.74
C LEU A 284 0.69 18.03 11.64
N THR A 285 -0.39 17.24 11.53
CA THR A 285 -1.64 17.50 12.27
C THR A 285 -2.26 16.22 12.82
N SER A 286 -3.10 16.33 13.83
CA SER A 286 -3.90 15.26 14.38
C SER A 286 -4.90 14.63 13.39
N GLU A 287 -5.19 15.32 12.28
CA GLU A 287 -6.00 14.79 11.18
C GLU A 287 -5.18 13.93 10.20
N GLY A 288 -3.87 13.77 10.44
CA GLY A 288 -2.97 12.92 9.67
C GLY A 288 -2.36 13.58 8.44
N LEU A 289 -2.49 14.91 8.26
CA LEU A 289 -1.75 15.60 7.19
C LEU A 289 -0.26 15.35 7.37
N THR A 290 0.38 14.81 6.34
CA THR A 290 1.77 14.38 6.36
C THR A 290 2.55 15.07 5.24
N ALA A 291 3.66 15.71 5.57
CA ALA A 291 4.67 16.13 4.59
C ALA A 291 5.66 15.00 4.35
N PHE A 292 6.08 14.83 3.10
CA PHE A 292 7.10 13.85 2.76
C PHE A 292 8.05 14.37 1.70
N ALA A 293 9.26 13.84 1.71
CA ALA A 293 10.27 14.06 0.68
C ALA A 293 11.09 12.80 0.48
N THR A 294 11.45 12.52 -0.76
CA THR A 294 12.32 11.41 -1.16
C THR A 294 13.43 11.94 -2.05
N ALA A 295 14.66 11.53 -1.79
CA ALA A 295 15.77 11.70 -2.71
C ALA A 295 16.44 10.35 -2.94
N SER A 296 16.77 10.02 -4.20
CA SER A 296 17.48 8.80 -4.50
C SER A 296 18.49 8.99 -5.64
N TYR A 297 19.48 8.12 -5.67
CA TYR A 297 20.49 8.07 -6.70
C TYR A 297 20.79 6.64 -7.10
N THR A 298 20.62 6.35 -8.38
CA THR A 298 20.93 5.04 -8.97
C THR A 298 22.08 5.21 -9.97
N TRP A 299 23.08 4.34 -9.91
CA TRP A 299 24.18 4.36 -10.86
C TRP A 299 24.73 2.98 -11.11
N GLY A 300 25.40 2.81 -12.24
CA GLY A 300 26.07 1.55 -12.54
C GLY A 300 26.47 1.43 -13.99
N LYS A 301 27.17 0.33 -14.27
CA LYS A 301 27.59 -0.13 -15.59
C LYS A 301 27.15 -1.57 -15.74
N PRO A 302 26.39 -1.94 -16.78
CA PRO A 302 26.10 -3.36 -17.04
C PRO A 302 27.38 -4.18 -17.11
N GLY A 303 27.27 -5.45 -16.70
CA GLY A 303 28.37 -6.42 -16.77
C GLY A 303 28.71 -6.87 -18.20
N PRO A 304 29.69 -7.77 -18.34
CA PRO A 304 30.01 -8.37 -19.65
C PRO A 304 28.79 -9.09 -20.27
N PRO A 305 28.64 -9.12 -21.60
CA PRO A 305 29.58 -8.57 -22.60
C PRO A 305 29.41 -7.07 -22.90
N VAL A 306 28.27 -6.45 -22.53
CA VAL A 306 27.92 -5.06 -22.94
C VAL A 306 28.95 -4.02 -22.46
N ALA A 307 29.30 -4.08 -21.18
CA ALA A 307 30.20 -3.10 -20.59
C ALA A 307 31.63 -3.15 -21.12
N GLN A 308 32.09 -4.35 -21.54
CA GLN A 308 33.45 -4.49 -22.10
C GLN A 308 33.60 -3.89 -23.50
N ILE A 309 32.48 -3.82 -24.25
CA ILE A 309 32.50 -3.34 -25.63
C ILE A 309 32.23 -1.84 -25.72
N LEU A 310 31.27 -1.35 -24.91
CA LEU A 310 30.71 0.00 -25.07
C LEU A 310 31.01 0.95 -23.91
N ASP A 311 31.55 0.49 -22.77
CA ASP A 311 31.71 1.27 -21.52
C ASP A 311 30.44 2.07 -21.17
N TYR A 312 29.28 1.41 -21.28
CA TYR A 312 27.96 2.01 -21.03
C TYR A 312 27.76 2.29 -19.55
N LYS A 313 27.42 3.52 -19.20
CA LYS A 313 27.24 3.99 -17.83
C LYS A 313 25.88 4.67 -17.68
N THR A 314 25.17 4.39 -16.60
CA THR A 314 23.90 5.06 -16.29
C THR A 314 23.95 5.77 -14.94
N ARG A 315 23.24 6.90 -14.83
CA ARG A 315 23.03 7.66 -13.60
C ARG A 315 21.60 8.17 -13.58
N ASN A 316 20.97 8.11 -12.42
CA ASN A 316 19.60 8.60 -12.26
C ASN A 316 19.40 9.21 -10.86
N PRO A 317 19.71 10.50 -10.67
CA PRO A 317 19.20 11.26 -9.54
C PRO A 317 17.68 11.47 -9.68
N TYR A 318 16.98 11.25 -8.58
CA TYR A 318 15.54 11.46 -8.45
C TYR A 318 15.24 12.16 -7.13
N ALA A 319 14.30 13.10 -7.16
CA ALA A 319 13.77 13.71 -5.95
C ALA A 319 12.26 13.98 -6.09
N GLU A 320 11.54 13.88 -5.00
CA GLU A 320 10.14 14.29 -4.91
C GLU A 320 9.85 14.86 -3.53
N ALA A 321 8.87 15.76 -3.46
CA ALA A 321 8.34 16.28 -2.20
C ALA A 321 6.86 16.60 -2.35
N GLY A 322 6.10 16.38 -1.28
CA GLY A 322 4.66 16.55 -1.34
C GLY A 322 3.97 16.47 0.01
N LEU A 323 2.64 16.47 -0.07
CA LEU A 323 1.74 16.32 1.05
C LEU A 323 0.81 15.14 0.81
N SER A 324 0.45 14.43 1.86
CA SER A 324 -0.57 13.39 1.85
C SER A 324 -1.58 13.61 2.96
N TYR A 325 -2.84 13.24 2.70
CA TYR A 325 -3.94 13.38 3.64
C TYR A 325 -4.83 12.15 3.63
N PRO A 326 -5.01 11.46 4.78
CA PRO A 326 -5.89 10.31 4.92
C PRO A 326 -7.36 10.78 5.01
N TRP A 327 -8.04 10.86 3.86
CA TRP A 327 -9.44 11.27 3.77
C TRP A 327 -10.36 10.32 4.53
N ILE A 328 -10.16 9.01 4.34
CA ILE A 328 -10.84 7.96 5.09
C ILE A 328 -9.78 7.16 5.83
N ARG A 329 -9.94 6.99 7.14
CA ARG A 329 -9.09 6.15 7.97
C ARG A 329 -9.95 5.36 8.95
N SER A 330 -10.15 4.09 8.67
CA SER A 330 -10.86 3.11 9.51
C SER A 330 -10.20 1.73 9.38
N ARG A 331 -10.63 0.75 10.15
CA ARG A 331 -10.13 -0.63 10.01
C ARG A 331 -10.52 -1.26 8.69
N GLU A 332 -11.72 -0.98 8.22
CA GLU A 332 -12.28 -1.62 7.03
C GLU A 332 -11.97 -0.87 5.74
N LYS A 333 -11.76 0.45 5.81
CA LYS A 333 -11.65 1.30 4.62
C LYS A 333 -10.64 2.41 4.84
N ASN A 334 -9.75 2.57 3.91
CA ASN A 334 -8.76 3.63 3.92
C ASN A 334 -8.70 4.30 2.55
N LEU A 335 -8.54 5.61 2.53
CA LEU A 335 -8.35 6.41 1.33
C LEU A 335 -7.46 7.60 1.65
N THR A 336 -6.30 7.67 1.00
CA THR A 336 -5.32 8.73 1.15
C THR A 336 -5.12 9.42 -0.19
N PHE A 337 -5.20 10.75 -0.19
CA PHE A 337 -4.82 11.57 -1.34
C PHE A 337 -3.45 12.17 -1.11
N SER A 338 -2.64 12.22 -2.18
CA SER A 338 -1.32 12.86 -2.14
C SER A 338 -1.11 13.73 -3.36
N GLY A 339 -0.45 14.86 -3.15
CA GLY A 339 0.02 15.73 -4.21
C GLY A 339 1.52 15.99 -4.05
N LEU A 340 2.29 15.84 -5.12
CA LEU A 340 3.73 16.01 -5.08
C LEU A 340 4.29 16.61 -6.37
N PHE A 341 5.45 17.25 -6.23
CA PHE A 341 6.33 17.64 -7.32
C PHE A 341 7.52 16.69 -7.39
N PHE A 342 7.96 16.33 -8.59
CA PHE A 342 9.10 15.44 -8.77
C PHE A 342 10.11 15.94 -9.82
N LEU A 343 11.35 15.51 -9.62
CA LEU A 343 12.49 15.70 -10.49
C LEU A 343 13.06 14.31 -10.82
N ASN A 344 13.19 13.97 -12.09
CA ASN A 344 13.73 12.69 -12.54
C ASN A 344 14.76 12.94 -13.64
N ASP A 345 16.03 12.85 -13.30
CA ASP A 345 17.13 13.03 -14.22
C ASP A 345 17.71 11.66 -14.55
N ALA A 346 17.89 11.37 -15.82
CA ALA A 346 18.40 10.09 -16.28
C ALA A 346 19.45 10.29 -17.36
N ASP A 347 20.67 9.88 -17.07
CA ASP A 347 21.82 9.99 -17.96
C ASP A 347 22.33 8.61 -18.38
N ALA A 348 22.70 8.48 -19.64
CA ALA A 348 23.50 7.37 -20.15
C ALA A 348 24.69 7.91 -20.97
N ASN A 349 25.85 7.30 -20.80
CA ASN A 349 27.05 7.63 -21.52
C ASN A 349 27.74 6.37 -22.08
N PHE A 350 28.42 6.51 -23.21
CA PHE A 350 29.39 5.54 -23.71
C PHE A 350 30.79 6.10 -23.43
N GLY A 351 31.51 5.52 -22.48
CA GLY A 351 32.72 6.13 -21.96
C GLY A 351 32.43 7.51 -21.36
N ASP A 352 33.02 8.55 -21.96
CA ASP A 352 32.79 9.94 -21.57
C ASP A 352 31.85 10.68 -22.54
N ILE A 353 31.36 10.01 -23.58
CA ILE A 353 30.47 10.60 -24.58
C ILE A 353 29.03 10.49 -24.09
N PRO A 354 28.30 11.59 -23.94
CA PRO A 354 26.87 11.56 -23.61
C PRO A 354 26.08 10.84 -24.71
N PHE A 355 25.22 9.90 -24.29
CA PHE A 355 24.32 9.18 -25.18
C PHE A 355 22.88 9.66 -25.00
N ASN A 356 22.38 9.63 -23.75
CA ASN A 356 21.06 10.14 -23.42
C ASN A 356 21.10 11.07 -22.20
N ARG A 357 20.26 12.10 -22.22
CA ARG A 357 20.06 13.04 -21.11
C ARG A 357 18.59 13.42 -21.00
N ASP A 358 17.86 12.75 -20.13
CA ASP A 358 16.49 13.09 -19.81
C ASP A 358 16.43 13.89 -18.51
N ARG A 359 15.77 15.04 -18.54
CA ARG A 359 15.46 15.88 -17.38
C ARG A 359 13.96 16.05 -17.32
N ILE A 360 13.30 15.33 -16.43
CA ILE A 360 11.84 15.35 -16.30
C ILE A 360 11.47 16.09 -15.02
N ARG A 361 10.51 16.98 -15.14
CA ARG A 361 9.91 17.76 -14.06
C ARG A 361 8.41 17.59 -14.14
N GLY A 362 7.73 17.45 -13.03
CA GLY A 362 6.28 17.29 -13.10
C GLY A 362 5.61 17.19 -11.76
N PHE A 363 4.30 17.10 -11.82
CA PHE A 363 3.42 16.91 -10.67
C PHE A 363 2.76 15.54 -10.73
N ARG A 364 2.49 14.97 -9.57
CA ARG A 364 1.66 13.76 -9.43
C ARG A 364 0.56 13.99 -8.41
N LEU A 365 -0.64 13.57 -8.77
CA LEU A 365 -1.77 13.43 -7.87
C LEU A 365 -2.04 11.93 -7.71
N LYS A 366 -2.08 11.47 -6.47
CA LYS A 366 -2.27 10.04 -6.14
C LYS A 366 -3.50 9.87 -5.27
N ALA A 367 -4.20 8.77 -5.48
CA ALA A 367 -5.24 8.27 -4.62
C ALA A 367 -4.92 6.81 -4.28
N ASP A 368 -4.56 6.55 -3.04
CA ASP A 368 -4.25 5.24 -2.50
C ASP A 368 -5.38 4.79 -1.58
N GLY A 369 -5.92 3.61 -1.81
CA GLY A 369 -6.98 3.11 -0.96
C GLY A 369 -6.98 1.62 -0.82
N ASP A 370 -7.58 1.16 0.28
CA ASP A 370 -7.87 -0.23 0.51
C ASP A 370 -9.19 -0.40 1.27
N TYR A 371 -9.85 -1.53 1.07
CA TYR A 371 -11.06 -1.86 1.81
C TYR A 371 -11.26 -3.37 1.93
N ALA A 372 -11.80 -3.77 3.08
CA ALA A 372 -12.32 -5.11 3.31
C ALA A 372 -13.80 -5.15 2.93
N ASP A 373 -14.20 -6.14 2.14
CA ASP A 373 -15.59 -6.30 1.71
C ASP A 373 -16.34 -7.37 2.55
N PRO A 374 -17.69 -7.47 2.41
CA PRO A 374 -18.48 -8.46 3.13
C PRO A 374 -18.12 -9.92 2.85
N TRP A 375 -17.45 -10.20 1.73
CA TRP A 375 -16.95 -11.53 1.36
C TRP A 375 -15.58 -11.84 1.98
N ARG A 376 -15.13 -10.99 2.93
CA ARG A 376 -13.83 -11.07 3.62
C ARG A 376 -12.64 -10.86 2.67
N GLY A 377 -12.87 -10.38 1.46
CA GLY A 377 -11.82 -9.99 0.54
C GLY A 377 -11.18 -8.66 0.95
N ILE A 378 -9.86 -8.55 0.80
CA ILE A 378 -9.12 -7.30 0.97
C ILE A 378 -8.80 -6.78 -0.42
N ASN A 379 -9.27 -5.59 -0.71
CA ASN A 379 -9.08 -4.89 -1.97
C ASN A 379 -8.15 -3.71 -1.75
N GLN A 380 -7.21 -3.50 -2.66
CA GLN A 380 -6.28 -2.38 -2.65
C GLN A 380 -6.26 -1.74 -4.03
N PHE A 381 -6.21 -0.42 -4.10
CA PHE A 381 -6.08 0.31 -5.34
C PHE A 381 -5.16 1.50 -5.18
N ASN A 382 -4.49 1.84 -6.26
CA ASN A 382 -3.72 3.06 -6.43
C ASN A 382 -4.07 3.67 -7.78
N ALA A 383 -4.34 4.97 -7.81
CA ALA A 383 -4.51 5.74 -9.04
C ALA A 383 -3.55 6.93 -9.01
N THR A 384 -2.80 7.14 -10.09
CA THR A 384 -1.84 8.23 -10.21
C THR A 384 -2.06 8.98 -11.52
N LEU A 385 -2.29 10.28 -11.42
CA LEU A 385 -2.23 11.21 -12.54
C LEU A 385 -0.87 11.91 -12.49
N SER A 386 -0.09 11.78 -13.57
CA SER A 386 1.19 12.46 -13.72
C SER A 386 1.12 13.47 -14.85
N GLN A 387 1.58 14.69 -14.59
CA GLN A 387 1.72 15.76 -15.55
C GLN A 387 3.16 16.23 -15.58
N GLY A 388 3.83 15.99 -16.72
CA GLY A 388 5.15 16.55 -16.98
C GLY A 388 5.05 18.03 -17.36
N VAL A 389 6.14 18.76 -17.17
CA VAL A 389 6.20 20.20 -17.42
C VAL A 389 7.47 20.53 -18.23
N GLU A 390 7.31 21.20 -19.37
CA GLU A 390 8.45 21.79 -20.07
C GLU A 390 8.85 23.10 -19.37
N GLY A 391 10.04 23.15 -18.84
CA GLY A 391 10.54 24.24 -17.99
C GLY A 391 11.20 23.74 -16.72
N LEU A 392 11.53 24.61 -15.80
CA LEU A 392 12.19 24.27 -14.51
C LEU A 392 13.48 23.44 -14.68
N GLY A 393 14.19 23.60 -15.81
CA GLY A 393 15.37 22.81 -16.13
C GLY A 393 15.08 21.45 -16.76
N SER A 394 13.88 21.19 -17.25
CA SER A 394 13.56 19.98 -18.02
C SER A 394 14.28 19.99 -19.39
N THR A 395 14.46 18.79 -19.95
CA THR A 395 14.85 18.64 -21.36
C THR A 395 13.79 19.29 -22.25
N ARG A 396 14.20 19.97 -23.32
CA ARG A 396 13.26 20.48 -24.32
C ARG A 396 12.76 19.35 -25.20
N ASN A 397 11.51 19.40 -25.61
CA ASN A 397 10.95 18.47 -26.59
C ASN A 397 11.76 18.54 -27.90
N GLY A 398 12.08 17.39 -28.50
CA GLY A 398 12.91 17.31 -29.71
C GLY A 398 14.42 17.45 -29.46
N ASN A 399 14.90 17.37 -28.22
CA ASN A 399 16.34 17.37 -27.92
C ASN A 399 17.01 16.10 -28.45
N GLU A 400 18.12 16.25 -29.14
CA GLU A 400 18.89 15.14 -29.77
C GLU A 400 19.43 14.14 -28.74
N LEU A 401 19.68 14.58 -27.50
CA LEU A 401 20.14 13.72 -26.41
C LEU A 401 18.98 13.11 -25.59
N ALA A 402 17.72 13.34 -25.96
CA ALA A 402 16.61 12.65 -25.32
C ALA A 402 16.68 11.15 -25.58
N SER A 403 16.29 10.33 -24.61
CA SER A 403 16.27 8.85 -24.76
C SER A 403 15.35 8.37 -25.87
N ARG A 404 14.51 9.27 -26.39
CA ARG A 404 13.57 9.00 -27.48
C ARG A 404 13.31 10.30 -28.24
N LEU A 405 13.47 10.28 -29.57
CA LEU A 405 13.39 11.48 -30.42
C LEU A 405 12.06 12.25 -30.30
N ASN A 406 10.93 11.53 -30.34
CA ASN A 406 9.59 12.12 -30.20
C ASN A 406 9.06 12.05 -28.75
N GLY A 407 9.90 11.66 -27.78
CA GLY A 407 9.55 11.62 -26.37
C GLY A 407 9.28 13.03 -25.83
N ARG A 408 8.21 13.16 -25.03
CA ARG A 408 7.77 14.46 -24.50
C ARG A 408 8.00 14.55 -23.01
N VAL A 409 8.43 15.72 -22.55
CA VAL A 409 8.59 16.03 -21.12
C VAL A 409 7.31 16.62 -20.53
N ASP A 410 6.42 17.18 -21.35
CA ASP A 410 5.13 17.76 -21.00
C ASP A 410 3.96 16.76 -21.14
N PHE A 411 4.27 15.50 -20.93
CA PHE A 411 3.34 14.38 -21.03
C PHE A 411 2.25 14.42 -19.95
N THR A 412 1.11 13.82 -20.27
CA THR A 412 0.06 13.45 -19.32
C THR A 412 -0.06 11.94 -19.32
N LYS A 413 0.01 11.30 -18.13
CA LYS A 413 -0.23 9.87 -18.00
C LYS A 413 -1.07 9.51 -16.79
N LEU A 414 -1.85 8.45 -16.94
CA LEU A 414 -2.65 7.82 -15.91
C LEU A 414 -2.08 6.44 -15.59
N GLU A 415 -1.94 6.12 -14.32
CA GLU A 415 -1.54 4.81 -13.83
C GLU A 415 -2.60 4.31 -12.86
N PHE A 416 -2.94 3.04 -12.94
CA PHE A 416 -3.88 2.40 -12.04
C PHE A 416 -3.40 1.02 -11.66
N THR A 417 -3.41 0.73 -10.36
CA THR A 417 -3.14 -0.60 -9.82
C THR A 417 -4.35 -1.04 -9.01
N TYR A 418 -4.74 -2.29 -9.16
CA TYR A 418 -5.73 -2.93 -8.32
C TYR A 418 -5.20 -4.29 -7.86
N ALA A 419 -5.41 -4.62 -6.58
CA ALA A 419 -5.09 -5.93 -6.04
C ALA A 419 -6.22 -6.42 -5.13
N ARG A 420 -6.49 -7.72 -5.17
CA ARG A 420 -7.46 -8.40 -4.32
C ARG A 420 -6.89 -9.68 -3.75
N LEU A 421 -6.99 -9.82 -2.43
CA LEU A 421 -6.79 -11.07 -1.74
C LEU A 421 -8.14 -11.58 -1.26
N GLN A 422 -8.56 -12.74 -1.77
CA GLN A 422 -9.85 -13.38 -1.46
C GLN A 422 -9.61 -14.70 -0.75
N PRO A 423 -9.93 -14.82 0.55
CA PRO A 423 -10.07 -16.13 1.18
C PRO A 423 -11.17 -16.94 0.48
N LEU A 424 -10.89 -18.19 0.17
CA LEU A 424 -11.84 -19.11 -0.44
C LEU A 424 -12.38 -20.06 0.65
N PHE A 425 -12.31 -21.34 0.40
CA PHE A 425 -12.72 -22.37 1.36
C PHE A 425 -11.49 -23.06 1.96
N TRP A 426 -11.62 -23.62 3.16
CA TRP A 426 -10.55 -24.24 3.94
C TRP A 426 -9.36 -23.29 4.14
N ASN A 427 -8.19 -23.68 3.65
CA ASN A 427 -6.92 -22.95 3.72
C ASN A 427 -6.52 -22.31 2.37
N LEU A 428 -7.45 -22.26 1.41
CA LEU A 428 -7.20 -21.69 0.09
C LEU A 428 -7.52 -20.20 0.06
N SER A 429 -6.72 -19.47 -0.69
CA SER A 429 -6.98 -18.06 -1.05
C SER A 429 -6.56 -17.79 -2.49
N ALA A 430 -7.24 -16.85 -3.12
CA ALA A 430 -6.89 -16.33 -4.44
C ALA A 430 -6.36 -14.91 -4.29
N PHE A 431 -5.28 -14.60 -4.99
CA PHE A 431 -4.76 -13.25 -5.14
C PHE A 431 -4.77 -12.88 -6.61
N VAL A 432 -5.28 -11.70 -6.90
CA VAL A 432 -5.25 -11.11 -8.24
C VAL A 432 -4.72 -9.69 -8.13
N SER A 433 -3.81 -9.31 -9.02
CA SER A 433 -3.38 -7.92 -9.16
C SER A 433 -3.34 -7.54 -10.63
N ALA A 434 -3.73 -6.29 -10.91
CA ALA A 434 -3.69 -5.72 -12.25
C ALA A 434 -3.05 -4.32 -12.19
N TYR A 435 -2.27 -4.00 -13.20
CA TYR A 435 -1.69 -2.68 -13.41
C TYR A 435 -2.00 -2.21 -14.82
N ALA A 436 -2.30 -0.93 -14.97
CA ALA A 436 -2.48 -0.28 -16.27
C ALA A 436 -1.82 1.10 -16.27
N GLN A 437 -1.15 1.43 -17.38
CA GLN A 437 -0.67 2.78 -17.67
C GLN A 437 -1.22 3.23 -19.02
N TYR A 438 -1.72 4.44 -19.06
CA TYR A 438 -2.13 5.10 -20.30
C TYR A 438 -1.42 6.45 -20.41
N SER A 439 -0.60 6.61 -21.44
CA SER A 439 0.01 7.88 -21.79
C SER A 439 -0.69 8.50 -23.01
N PHE A 440 -0.90 9.81 -22.97
CA PHE A 440 -1.44 10.55 -24.11
C PHE A 440 -0.36 10.87 -25.12
N GLU A 441 0.88 11.07 -24.68
CA GLU A 441 2.06 11.40 -25.48
C GLU A 441 3.12 10.29 -25.38
N PRO A 442 4.07 10.22 -26.35
CA PRO A 442 5.24 9.34 -26.26
C PRO A 442 6.10 9.75 -25.07
N LEU A 443 6.48 8.79 -24.25
CA LEU A 443 7.24 9.01 -23.02
C LEU A 443 8.74 8.87 -23.24
N LEU A 444 9.53 9.57 -22.44
CA LEU A 444 10.94 9.32 -22.26
C LEU A 444 11.17 8.05 -21.41
N SER A 445 12.33 7.43 -21.55
CA SER A 445 12.68 6.15 -20.93
C SER A 445 12.32 6.03 -19.44
N PRO A 446 12.55 7.04 -18.57
CA PRO A 446 12.23 6.91 -17.14
C PRO A 446 10.74 6.82 -16.80
N GLU A 447 9.85 7.16 -17.74
CA GLU A 447 8.41 7.19 -17.51
C GLU A 447 7.63 6.10 -18.27
N LEU A 448 8.34 5.25 -19.07
CA LEU A 448 7.74 4.08 -19.71
C LEU A 448 7.23 3.07 -18.68
N CYS A 449 6.20 2.32 -18.95
CA CYS A 449 5.88 1.13 -18.18
C CYS A 449 6.76 -0.04 -18.57
N GLY A 450 7.09 -0.90 -17.60
CA GLY A 450 7.96 -2.06 -17.79
C GLY A 450 7.31 -3.36 -17.36
N TYR A 451 7.35 -4.39 -18.18
CA TYR A 451 6.97 -5.74 -17.84
C TYR A 451 8.22 -6.61 -17.66
N GLY A 452 8.26 -7.36 -16.59
CA GLY A 452 9.37 -8.14 -16.09
C GLY A 452 9.80 -7.72 -14.70
N GLY A 453 10.21 -8.69 -13.87
CA GLY A 453 10.65 -8.50 -12.50
C GLY A 453 9.71 -9.12 -11.46
N ARG A 454 9.74 -8.62 -10.22
CA ARG A 454 9.14 -9.30 -9.06
C ARG A 454 7.61 -9.35 -9.05
N PHE A 455 6.93 -8.39 -9.67
CA PHE A 455 5.47 -8.24 -9.52
C PHE A 455 4.69 -8.73 -10.73
N TYR A 456 5.14 -8.40 -11.92
CA TYR A 456 4.56 -8.81 -13.19
C TYR A 456 5.68 -9.28 -14.11
N GLY A 457 5.45 -10.35 -14.87
CA GLY A 457 6.49 -10.91 -15.73
C GLY A 457 7.61 -11.62 -14.94
N ARG A 458 7.25 -12.44 -13.95
CA ARG A 458 8.19 -13.01 -12.98
C ARG A 458 9.30 -13.87 -13.58
N ALA A 459 9.10 -14.40 -14.78
CA ALA A 459 10.12 -15.14 -15.51
C ALA A 459 10.98 -14.26 -16.42
N PHE A 460 10.65 -12.95 -16.54
CA PHE A 460 11.35 -11.96 -17.36
C PHE A 460 12.33 -11.15 -16.51
N ASP A 461 13.38 -10.63 -17.13
CA ASP A 461 14.27 -9.68 -16.48
C ASP A 461 13.53 -8.36 -16.15
N PRO A 462 13.93 -7.61 -15.12
CA PRO A 462 13.26 -6.37 -14.75
C PRO A 462 13.12 -5.41 -15.92
N SER A 463 11.87 -4.98 -16.21
CA SER A 463 11.55 -4.08 -17.33
C SER A 463 12.07 -4.56 -18.69
N GLU A 464 12.04 -5.86 -18.93
CA GLU A 464 12.50 -6.44 -20.21
C GLU A 464 11.67 -5.95 -21.40
N LEU A 465 10.35 -5.81 -21.22
CA LEU A 465 9.46 -5.18 -22.20
C LEU A 465 9.08 -3.80 -21.71
N LEU A 466 9.11 -2.82 -22.61
CA LEU A 466 8.82 -1.41 -22.29
C LEU A 466 7.78 -0.83 -23.24
N GLY A 467 6.90 0.04 -22.72
CA GLY A 467 5.90 0.70 -23.54
C GLY A 467 5.40 2.03 -22.95
N ASP A 468 4.79 2.87 -23.80
CA ASP A 468 4.09 4.09 -23.37
C ASP A 468 2.79 3.72 -22.64
N ARG A 469 2.11 2.69 -23.13
CA ARG A 469 0.85 2.17 -22.60
C ARG A 469 0.99 0.70 -22.32
N CYS A 470 0.42 0.25 -21.23
CA CYS A 470 0.43 -1.16 -20.88
C CYS A 470 -0.76 -1.54 -20.00
N TRP A 471 -1.03 -2.82 -19.99
CA TRP A 471 -1.79 -3.48 -18.94
C TRP A 471 -1.11 -4.80 -18.59
N MET A 472 -1.19 -5.16 -17.33
CA MET A 472 -0.57 -6.36 -16.76
C MET A 472 -1.51 -6.95 -15.73
N VAL A 473 -1.55 -8.27 -15.64
CA VAL A 473 -2.35 -9.00 -14.65
C VAL A 473 -1.55 -10.17 -14.10
N VAL A 474 -1.71 -10.44 -12.82
CA VAL A 474 -1.21 -11.65 -12.17
C VAL A 474 -2.33 -12.27 -11.34
N GLY A 475 -2.46 -13.58 -11.43
CA GLY A 475 -3.31 -14.39 -10.58
C GLY A 475 -2.48 -15.42 -9.83
N GLU A 476 -2.75 -15.60 -8.53
CA GLU A 476 -2.16 -16.66 -7.71
C GLU A 476 -3.26 -17.43 -6.98
N LEU A 477 -3.15 -18.74 -6.99
CA LEU A 477 -3.88 -19.63 -6.08
C LEU A 477 -2.92 -20.06 -4.97
N ARG A 478 -3.31 -19.83 -3.72
CA ARG A 478 -2.48 -20.05 -2.54
C ARG A 478 -3.14 -21.06 -1.61
N ALA A 479 -2.33 -21.92 -1.02
CA ALA A 479 -2.76 -22.87 0.00
C ALA A 479 -1.89 -22.71 1.24
N ASP A 480 -2.49 -22.30 2.35
CA ASP A 480 -1.80 -22.21 3.64
C ASP A 480 -1.69 -23.59 4.26
N MET A 481 -0.48 -23.96 4.68
CA MET A 481 -0.22 -25.26 5.29
C MET A 481 -0.33 -25.13 6.82
N PRO A 482 -1.06 -26.04 7.49
CA PRO A 482 -1.08 -26.06 8.95
C PRO A 482 0.30 -26.44 9.47
N MET A 483 0.87 -25.58 10.31
CA MET A 483 2.19 -25.77 10.91
C MET A 483 2.09 -25.81 12.42
N PRO A 484 2.93 -26.63 13.11
CA PRO A 484 3.02 -26.58 14.56
C PRO A 484 3.40 -25.17 15.03
N PRO A 485 2.79 -24.64 16.10
CA PRO A 485 3.15 -23.34 16.63
C PRO A 485 4.60 -23.31 17.09
N GLY A 486 5.32 -22.24 16.79
CA GLY A 486 6.65 -21.92 17.33
C GLY A 486 7.71 -21.59 16.29
N LEU A 487 8.01 -22.47 15.34
CA LEU A 487 9.13 -22.24 14.41
C LEU A 487 8.71 -21.42 13.18
N PHE A 488 7.55 -21.73 12.61
CA PHE A 488 7.02 -21.06 11.43
C PHE A 488 5.79 -20.24 11.78
N SER A 489 5.74 -19.00 11.30
CA SER A 489 4.56 -18.14 11.36
C SER A 489 3.71 -18.22 10.08
N LEU A 490 4.28 -18.72 8.99
CA LEU A 490 3.62 -18.95 7.72
C LEU A 490 4.28 -20.15 7.02
N ALA A 491 3.47 -21.00 6.39
CA ALA A 491 3.91 -21.92 5.35
C ALA A 491 2.83 -21.95 4.27
N GLN A 492 3.19 -21.66 3.02
CA GLN A 492 2.23 -21.52 1.93
C GLN A 492 2.81 -22.10 0.65
N ILE A 493 2.01 -22.89 -0.06
CA ILE A 493 2.30 -23.31 -1.44
C ILE A 493 1.42 -22.46 -2.36
N TYR A 494 1.95 -22.09 -3.51
CA TYR A 494 1.17 -21.34 -4.48
C TYR A 494 1.54 -21.67 -5.93
N ALA A 495 0.58 -21.43 -6.82
CA ALA A 495 0.78 -21.41 -8.25
C ALA A 495 0.31 -20.07 -8.80
N PHE A 496 0.96 -19.59 -9.86
CA PHE A 496 0.62 -18.31 -10.45
C PHE A 496 0.73 -18.33 -11.98
N ALA A 497 -0.01 -17.40 -12.58
CA ALA A 497 0.17 -16.98 -13.96
C ALA A 497 0.10 -15.46 -14.03
N ASP A 498 0.95 -14.85 -14.83
CA ASP A 498 0.90 -13.43 -15.16
C ASP A 498 0.99 -13.21 -16.67
N HIS A 499 0.38 -12.11 -17.11
CA HIS A 499 0.38 -11.70 -18.50
C HIS A 499 0.44 -10.18 -18.58
N GLY A 500 1.13 -9.67 -19.61
CA GLY A 500 1.19 -8.24 -19.87
C GLY A 500 1.29 -7.93 -21.35
N GLN A 501 0.63 -6.83 -21.75
CA GLN A 501 0.70 -6.27 -23.08
C GLN A 501 1.12 -4.81 -23.00
N LEU A 502 2.08 -4.45 -23.84
CA LEU A 502 2.64 -3.11 -23.89
C LEU A 502 2.55 -2.57 -25.32
N SER A 503 2.35 -1.29 -25.47
CA SER A 503 2.28 -0.65 -26.80
C SER A 503 3.02 0.69 -26.82
N ASN A 504 3.62 1.01 -27.96
CA ASN A 504 4.38 2.22 -28.20
C ASN A 504 3.62 3.15 -29.16
N ILE A 505 3.61 4.44 -28.79
CA ILE A 505 3.08 5.56 -29.59
C ILE A 505 4.09 5.86 -30.65
N HIS A 506 4.70 5.83 -31.41
CA HIS A 506 5.83 5.99 -32.35
C HIS A 506 6.89 4.90 -32.21
N PRO A 507 6.53 3.65 -32.55
CA PRO A 507 7.43 2.50 -32.37
C PRO A 507 8.74 2.61 -33.16
N ALA A 508 8.76 3.36 -34.26
CA ALA A 508 9.96 3.59 -35.08
C ALA A 508 11.10 4.26 -34.29
N ASP A 509 10.78 5.06 -33.25
CA ASP A 509 11.80 5.73 -32.43
C ASP A 509 12.58 4.75 -31.53
N LEU A 510 12.00 3.60 -31.23
CA LEU A 510 12.54 2.59 -30.32
C LEU A 510 13.03 1.34 -31.06
N VAL A 511 12.81 1.26 -32.38
CA VAL A 511 13.06 0.06 -33.20
C VAL A 511 12.43 -1.21 -32.59
N THR A 512 11.30 -1.03 -31.92
CA THR A 512 10.54 -2.10 -31.26
C THR A 512 9.20 -2.33 -31.95
N PRO A 513 8.58 -3.49 -31.83
CA PRO A 513 7.23 -3.71 -32.30
C PRO A 513 6.25 -2.69 -31.68
N LYS A 514 5.19 -2.33 -32.42
CA LYS A 514 4.13 -1.45 -31.92
C LYS A 514 3.49 -2.02 -30.65
N THR A 515 3.33 -3.32 -30.61
CA THR A 515 2.75 -4.05 -29.46
C THR A 515 3.65 -5.22 -29.10
N MET A 516 3.87 -5.43 -27.83
CA MET A 516 4.64 -6.52 -27.25
C MET A 516 3.81 -7.18 -26.15
N GLU A 517 3.97 -8.48 -25.97
CA GLU A 517 3.28 -9.22 -24.93
C GLU A 517 4.18 -10.32 -24.34
N GLY A 518 3.94 -10.64 -23.07
CA GLY A 518 4.65 -11.69 -22.37
C GLY A 518 3.74 -12.37 -21.35
N THR A 519 4.02 -13.65 -21.10
CA THR A 519 3.31 -14.46 -20.11
C THR A 519 4.32 -15.21 -19.27
N SER A 520 4.12 -15.25 -17.95
CA SER A 520 4.85 -16.14 -17.05
C SER A 520 3.88 -17.09 -16.36
N VAL A 521 4.31 -18.33 -16.16
CA VAL A 521 3.60 -19.28 -15.28
C VAL A 521 4.60 -19.90 -14.33
N GLY A 522 4.16 -20.21 -13.11
CA GLY A 522 5.05 -20.78 -12.12
C GLY A 522 4.36 -21.20 -10.85
N GLY A 523 5.16 -21.64 -9.91
CA GLY A 523 4.70 -22.02 -8.58
C GLY A 523 5.85 -22.07 -7.59
N GLY A 524 5.53 -21.99 -6.32
CA GLY A 524 6.53 -21.91 -5.28
C GLY A 524 6.00 -22.14 -3.89
N VAL A 525 6.88 -21.91 -2.92
CA VAL A 525 6.62 -22.07 -1.49
C VAL A 525 7.10 -20.84 -0.74
N ARG A 526 6.32 -20.40 0.24
CA ARG A 526 6.66 -19.29 1.14
C ARG A 526 6.72 -19.79 2.58
N PHE A 527 7.71 -19.31 3.31
CA PHE A 527 7.85 -19.58 4.74
C PHE A 527 8.08 -18.27 5.49
N GLY A 528 7.38 -18.11 6.61
CA GLY A 528 7.63 -17.06 7.61
C GLY A 528 8.24 -17.66 8.85
N TRP A 529 9.28 -17.04 9.39
CA TRP A 529 10.02 -17.49 10.57
C TRP A 529 9.87 -16.43 11.67
N ALA A 530 9.26 -16.81 12.79
CA ALA A 530 9.12 -15.96 13.98
C ALA A 530 8.61 -14.53 13.69
N ASN A 531 7.81 -14.33 12.64
CA ASN A 531 7.29 -13.04 12.14
C ASN A 531 8.37 -12.01 11.70
N GLN A 532 9.63 -12.40 11.66
CA GLN A 532 10.75 -11.51 11.36
C GLN A 532 11.41 -11.81 10.02
N VAL A 533 11.45 -13.07 9.61
CA VAL A 533 12.08 -13.52 8.38
C VAL A 533 11.05 -14.17 7.47
N ASN A 534 11.02 -13.76 6.21
CA ASN A 534 10.18 -14.37 5.18
C ASN A 534 11.06 -14.86 4.05
N THR A 535 10.77 -16.05 3.56
CA THR A 535 11.43 -16.65 2.40
C THR A 535 10.39 -17.01 1.36
N ASP A 536 10.73 -16.81 0.09
CA ASP A 536 9.93 -17.21 -1.07
C ASP A 536 10.85 -17.93 -2.05
N PHE A 537 10.49 -19.16 -2.45
CA PHE A 537 11.19 -19.94 -3.47
C PHE A 537 10.21 -20.34 -4.54
N TYR A 538 10.51 -20.07 -5.79
CA TYR A 538 9.64 -20.45 -6.89
C TYR A 538 10.38 -20.73 -8.20
N VAL A 539 9.70 -21.47 -9.07
CA VAL A 539 10.10 -21.70 -10.46
C VAL A 539 9.11 -21.00 -11.36
N ALA A 540 9.61 -20.30 -12.35
CA ALA A 540 8.81 -19.60 -13.33
C ALA A 540 9.29 -19.88 -14.75
N LYS A 541 8.34 -20.04 -15.68
CA LYS A 541 8.59 -20.22 -17.11
C LYS A 541 8.00 -19.06 -17.89
N ALA A 542 8.81 -18.48 -18.78
CA ALA A 542 8.41 -17.42 -19.68
C ALA A 542 7.88 -17.98 -20.99
N PHE A 543 6.79 -17.38 -21.47
CA PHE A 543 6.26 -17.58 -22.81
C PHE A 543 6.20 -16.22 -23.50
N CYS A 544 6.86 -16.11 -24.62
CA CYS A 544 6.92 -14.90 -25.40
C CYS A 544 6.42 -15.18 -26.81
N SER A 545 5.58 -14.33 -27.33
CA SER A 545 5.12 -14.39 -28.71
C SER A 545 6.23 -13.91 -29.67
N ALA A 546 6.02 -14.09 -30.95
CA ALA A 546 6.93 -13.58 -31.99
C ALA A 546 7.10 -12.05 -31.97
N THR A 547 6.30 -11.34 -31.16
CA THR A 547 6.37 -9.89 -30.95
C THR A 547 7.33 -9.48 -29.84
N CYS A 548 7.93 -10.42 -29.11
CA CYS A 548 9.03 -10.11 -28.20
C CYS A 548 10.21 -9.53 -28.97
N PRO A 549 10.82 -8.46 -28.46
CA PRO A 549 12.06 -8.01 -29.04
C PRO A 549 13.06 -9.18 -29.04
N PRO A 550 13.84 -9.36 -30.12
CA PRO A 550 14.93 -10.33 -30.08
C PRO A 550 15.76 -10.01 -28.84
N VAL A 551 16.11 -11.04 -28.10
CA VAL A 551 17.03 -10.93 -26.96
C VAL A 551 18.18 -10.03 -27.42
N ALA A 552 18.47 -8.98 -26.66
CA ALA A 552 19.50 -8.03 -27.05
C ALA A 552 20.71 -8.82 -27.51
N LEU A 553 21.24 -8.53 -28.68
CA LEU A 553 22.31 -9.26 -29.38
C LEU A 553 23.50 -9.62 -28.47
N LEU A 554 23.58 -8.99 -27.30
CA LEU A 554 24.65 -9.10 -26.33
C LEU A 554 24.32 -9.99 -25.10
N GLU A 555 23.09 -10.49 -24.94
CA GLU A 555 22.72 -11.25 -23.74
C GLU A 555 22.69 -12.79 -23.92
N GLY A 556 22.83 -13.27 -25.13
CA GLY A 556 22.76 -14.72 -25.44
C GLY A 556 21.32 -15.26 -25.37
N PRO A 557 21.15 -16.57 -25.59
CA PRO A 557 19.83 -17.19 -25.57
C PRO A 557 19.18 -17.07 -24.19
N ARG A 558 17.85 -16.86 -24.19
CA ARG A 558 17.07 -16.73 -22.98
C ARG A 558 16.82 -18.12 -22.37
N ASP A 559 17.04 -18.23 -21.06
CA ASP A 559 16.51 -19.34 -20.28
C ASP A 559 15.02 -19.12 -20.02
N ASP A 560 14.16 -19.92 -20.66
CA ASP A 560 12.72 -19.82 -20.51
C ASP A 560 12.23 -20.26 -19.13
N THR A 561 13.02 -21.06 -18.40
CA THR A 561 12.69 -21.54 -17.05
C THR A 561 13.75 -21.10 -16.06
N ARG A 562 13.32 -20.41 -15.01
CA ARG A 562 14.20 -19.83 -14.00
C ARG A 562 13.74 -20.19 -12.60
N VAL A 563 14.70 -20.31 -11.67
CA VAL A 563 14.46 -20.52 -10.24
C VAL A 563 14.73 -19.22 -9.51
N PHE A 564 13.82 -18.83 -8.66
CA PHE A 564 13.92 -17.59 -7.89
C PHE A 564 13.86 -17.84 -6.39
N PHE A 565 14.55 -16.99 -5.66
CA PHE A 565 14.40 -16.90 -4.21
C PHE A 565 14.34 -15.44 -3.76
N VAL A 566 13.64 -15.21 -2.67
CA VAL A 566 13.63 -13.95 -1.92
C VAL A 566 13.76 -14.27 -0.44
N LEU A 567 14.66 -13.61 0.24
CA LEU A 567 14.81 -13.62 1.69
C LEU A 567 14.63 -12.18 2.19
N THR A 568 13.68 -11.95 3.07
CA THR A 568 13.45 -10.66 3.71
C THR A 568 13.49 -10.83 5.23
N ALA A 569 14.26 -9.98 5.90
CA ALA A 569 14.32 -9.93 7.37
C ALA A 569 13.91 -8.53 7.85
N ARG A 570 13.16 -8.47 8.96
CA ARG A 570 12.74 -7.24 9.65
C ARG A 570 12.86 -7.43 11.16
N ASN A 571 13.27 -6.36 11.90
CA ASN A 571 13.29 -6.40 13.37
C ASN A 571 11.95 -6.01 13.99
#